data_0fa642915d9e3c433a2971869d60199b
#
_entry.id   0fa642915d9e3c433a2971869d60199b
#
_cell.length_a   1.000
_cell.length_b   1.000
_cell.length_c   1.000
_cell.angle_alpha   90.00
_cell.angle_beta   90.00
_cell.angle_gamma   90.00
#
_symmetry.space_group_name_H-M   'P 1'
#
loop_
_entity.id
_entity.type
_entity.pdbx_description
1 polymer ?
#
loop_
_entity_poly.entity_id
_entity_poly.type
_entity_poly.pdbx_seq_one_letter_code
_entity_poly.pdbx_strand_id
1 'polypeptide(L)'
;VFMNKGSFKESMKKVKEAGYEAIEFWTWWDKDVDEIAKVRKELGLEIATFCTKFVNPGDKEKQNDYLNGLKESIETAKKLNCRTLIAQAGWEFESFQKEITRKEHRKTFLDTMRKAAEIVEKENMNLVIEPLNLLVNHPGYHLSTSEDSFDVIDKIGSDNVKILFDIYHQQITEGNLIQNITENINKIGHFHAAGNPGRNEITKGEIAYRHVFEAIDKLGYDRYIGLEYMTENDPVPGLIEARETILI
;
A
#
# COMPACT_ATOMS: atom_id res chain seq x y z
N VAL A 1 -7.16 -8.03 6.17
CA VAL A 1 -7.83 -8.55 7.39
C VAL A 1 -9.08 -9.36 7.05
N PHE A 2 -9.97 -8.88 6.20
CA PHE A 2 -11.26 -9.53 5.91
C PHE A 2 -11.28 -10.44 4.67
N MET A 3 -10.15 -10.85 4.16
CA MET A 3 -10.11 -11.74 2.99
C MET A 3 -10.93 -13.02 3.25
N ASN A 4 -11.88 -13.32 2.38
CA ASN A 4 -12.78 -14.49 2.49
C ASN A 4 -13.66 -14.56 3.76
N LYS A 5 -13.94 -13.42 4.41
CA LYS A 5 -14.72 -13.36 5.67
C LYS A 5 -16.13 -12.75 5.48
N GLY A 6 -16.81 -13.06 4.38
CA GLY A 6 -18.16 -12.55 4.07
C GLY A 6 -18.17 -11.49 2.96
N SER A 7 -19.27 -10.75 2.82
CA SER A 7 -19.37 -9.69 1.82
C SER A 7 -18.53 -8.47 2.19
N PHE A 8 -18.14 -7.69 1.19
CA PHE A 8 -17.36 -6.46 1.42
C PHE A 8 -18.13 -5.46 2.30
N LYS A 9 -19.44 -5.35 2.10
CA LYS A 9 -20.32 -4.52 2.91
C LYS A 9 -20.36 -4.93 4.40
N GLU A 10 -20.39 -6.23 4.67
CA GLU A 10 -20.32 -6.73 6.06
C GLU A 10 -18.95 -6.44 6.68
N SER A 11 -17.90 -6.57 5.90
CA SER A 11 -16.54 -6.21 6.34
C SER A 11 -16.44 -4.73 6.70
N MET A 12 -17.01 -3.83 5.89
CA MET A 12 -17.07 -2.39 6.20
C MET A 12 -17.80 -2.10 7.52
N LYS A 13 -18.91 -2.76 7.78
CA LYS A 13 -19.65 -2.62 9.06
C LYS A 13 -18.80 -3.05 10.25
N LYS A 14 -18.15 -4.21 10.15
CA LYS A 14 -17.28 -4.73 11.21
C LYS A 14 -16.07 -3.82 11.48
N VAL A 15 -15.49 -3.22 10.45
CA VAL A 15 -14.43 -2.22 10.61
C VAL A 15 -14.93 -1.01 11.41
N LYS A 16 -16.14 -0.52 11.09
CA LYS A 16 -16.75 0.59 11.83
C LYS A 16 -17.09 0.21 13.27
N GLU A 17 -17.61 -1.00 13.50
CA GLU A 17 -17.89 -1.55 14.83
C GLU A 17 -16.62 -1.68 15.68
N ALA A 18 -15.47 -2.02 15.06
CA ALA A 18 -14.17 -2.05 15.72
C ALA A 18 -13.60 -0.65 16.02
N GLY A 19 -14.30 0.43 15.62
CA GLY A 19 -13.94 1.81 15.93
C GLY A 19 -12.95 2.46 14.97
N TYR A 20 -12.79 1.92 13.77
CA TYR A 20 -11.96 2.51 12.72
C TYR A 20 -12.75 3.53 11.88
N GLU A 21 -12.03 4.47 11.28
CA GLU A 21 -12.60 5.55 10.47
C GLU A 21 -12.33 5.38 8.98
N ALA A 22 -11.43 4.50 8.60
CA ALA A 22 -11.05 4.25 7.22
C ALA A 22 -10.90 2.76 6.91
N ILE A 23 -11.04 2.43 5.63
CA ILE A 23 -10.75 1.11 5.08
C ILE A 23 -9.84 1.23 3.87
N GLU A 24 -9.20 0.13 3.52
CA GLU A 24 -8.45 -0.05 2.30
C GLU A 24 -8.68 -1.45 1.71
N PHE A 25 -8.41 -1.63 0.43
CA PHE A 25 -8.56 -2.90 -0.26
C PHE A 25 -7.65 -2.95 -1.50
N TRP A 26 -7.32 -4.17 -1.96
CA TRP A 26 -6.41 -4.30 -3.10
C TRP A 26 -7.09 -3.96 -4.43
N THR A 27 -8.18 -4.65 -4.75
CA THR A 27 -8.79 -4.60 -6.07
C THR A 27 -10.13 -3.87 -6.04
N TRP A 28 -10.38 -3.01 -7.00
CA TRP A 28 -11.64 -2.30 -7.16
C TRP A 28 -12.48 -2.82 -8.34
N TRP A 29 -11.83 -3.44 -9.32
CA TRP A 29 -12.45 -3.89 -10.57
C TRP A 29 -13.29 -5.17 -10.45
N ASP A 30 -13.22 -5.84 -9.34
CA ASP A 30 -14.00 -7.03 -8.97
C ASP A 30 -15.09 -6.73 -7.92
N LYS A 31 -15.34 -5.44 -7.64
CA LYS A 31 -16.27 -4.98 -6.61
C LYS A 31 -17.33 -4.04 -7.17
N ASP A 32 -18.48 -4.02 -6.51
CA ASP A 32 -19.50 -3.01 -6.76
C ASP A 32 -19.09 -1.67 -6.12
N VAL A 33 -18.45 -0.83 -6.94
CA VAL A 33 -17.95 0.49 -6.53
C VAL A 33 -19.08 1.42 -6.09
N ASP A 34 -20.28 1.28 -6.67
CA ASP A 34 -21.45 2.07 -6.29
C ASP A 34 -21.98 1.68 -4.91
N GLU A 35 -22.00 0.38 -4.62
CA GLU A 35 -22.34 -0.10 -3.27
C GLU A 35 -21.31 0.38 -2.25
N ILE A 36 -20.01 0.31 -2.56
CA ILE A 36 -18.95 0.82 -1.66
C ILE A 36 -19.14 2.31 -1.38
N ALA A 37 -19.34 3.13 -2.43
CA ALA A 37 -19.57 4.57 -2.30
C ALA A 37 -20.77 4.90 -1.41
N LYS A 38 -21.86 4.13 -1.53
CA LYS A 38 -23.07 4.26 -0.72
C LYS A 38 -22.79 3.87 0.74
N VAL A 39 -22.25 2.67 0.96
CA VAL A 39 -22.05 2.11 2.30
C VAL A 39 -21.01 2.91 3.10
N ARG A 40 -19.90 3.34 2.48
CA ARG A 40 -18.93 4.19 3.17
C ARG A 40 -19.56 5.48 3.69
N LYS A 41 -20.43 6.11 2.88
CA LYS A 41 -21.14 7.33 3.26
C LYS A 41 -22.13 7.09 4.40
N GLU A 42 -22.87 5.98 4.36
CA GLU A 42 -23.80 5.59 5.42
C GLU A 42 -23.10 5.34 6.75
N LEU A 43 -21.89 4.75 6.72
CA LEU A 43 -21.10 4.41 7.90
C LEU A 43 -20.15 5.54 8.36
N GLY A 44 -20.00 6.60 7.57
CA GLY A 44 -18.98 7.63 7.82
C GLY A 44 -17.55 7.06 7.79
N LEU A 45 -17.28 6.19 6.79
CA LEU A 45 -15.95 5.62 6.57
C LEU A 45 -15.25 6.35 5.41
N GLU A 46 -13.94 6.55 5.55
CA GLU A 46 -13.09 6.98 4.45
C GLU A 46 -12.45 5.78 3.73
N ILE A 47 -12.07 5.97 2.47
CA ILE A 47 -11.23 5.02 1.74
C ILE A 47 -9.81 5.55 1.78
N ALA A 48 -8.95 4.88 2.54
CA ALA A 48 -7.56 5.31 2.70
C ALA A 48 -6.78 5.14 1.40
N THR A 49 -6.85 3.96 0.80
CA THR A 49 -6.18 3.64 -0.46
C THR A 49 -6.72 2.35 -1.08
N PHE A 50 -6.36 2.10 -2.34
CA PHE A 50 -6.49 0.83 -3.04
C PHE A 50 -5.50 0.76 -4.21
N CYS A 51 -5.27 -0.44 -4.75
CA CYS A 51 -4.29 -0.64 -5.82
C CYS A 51 -4.78 -0.10 -7.18
N THR A 52 -3.83 0.40 -7.97
CA THR A 52 -4.01 0.50 -9.42
C THR A 52 -4.18 -0.88 -10.02
N LYS A 53 -4.70 -0.99 -11.26
CA LYS A 53 -4.77 -2.28 -11.94
C LYS A 53 -3.40 -2.97 -11.96
N PHE A 54 -3.38 -4.28 -11.73
CA PHE A 54 -2.18 -5.09 -11.69
C PHE A 54 -1.60 -5.28 -13.10
N VAL A 55 -0.83 -4.29 -13.52
CA VAL A 55 -0.10 -4.29 -14.80
C VAL A 55 1.35 -3.96 -14.49
N ASN A 56 2.30 -4.71 -15.02
CA ASN A 56 3.73 -4.50 -14.77
C ASN A 56 4.20 -3.19 -15.42
N PRO A 57 4.53 -2.15 -14.63
CA PRO A 57 4.97 -0.85 -15.17
C PRO A 57 6.40 -0.86 -15.71
N GLY A 58 7.17 -1.91 -15.43
CA GLY A 58 8.53 -2.12 -15.95
C GLY A 58 8.60 -2.84 -17.29
N ASP A 59 7.46 -3.28 -17.80
CA ASP A 59 7.35 -3.87 -19.13
C ASP A 59 6.98 -2.79 -20.17
N LYS A 60 7.89 -2.58 -21.14
CA LYS A 60 7.70 -1.53 -22.16
C LYS A 60 6.46 -1.72 -23.01
N GLU A 61 6.08 -2.97 -23.28
CA GLU A 61 4.87 -3.28 -24.05
C GLU A 61 3.59 -3.01 -23.25
N LYS A 62 3.67 -3.05 -21.92
CA LYS A 62 2.57 -2.82 -20.96
C LYS A 62 2.48 -1.39 -20.45
N GLN A 63 3.41 -0.51 -20.81
CA GLN A 63 3.44 0.87 -20.31
C GLN A 63 2.12 1.61 -20.55
N ASN A 64 1.56 1.53 -21.76
CA ASN A 64 0.28 2.18 -22.06
C ASN A 64 -0.89 1.53 -21.32
N ASP A 65 -0.90 0.21 -21.18
CA ASP A 65 -1.92 -0.52 -20.40
C ASP A 65 -1.90 -0.08 -18.94
N TYR A 66 -0.69 0.04 -18.35
CA TYR A 66 -0.52 0.57 -16.98
C TYR A 66 -1.08 1.98 -16.83
N LEU A 67 -0.71 2.91 -17.72
CA LEU A 67 -1.17 4.30 -17.66
C LEU A 67 -2.69 4.43 -17.89
N ASN A 68 -3.28 3.60 -18.72
CA ASN A 68 -4.73 3.52 -18.90
C ASN A 68 -5.41 2.95 -17.63
N GLY A 69 -4.88 1.87 -17.06
CA GLY A 69 -5.35 1.31 -15.80
C GLY A 69 -5.24 2.28 -14.62
N LEU A 70 -4.19 3.12 -14.60
CA LEU A 70 -4.07 4.21 -13.63
C LEU A 70 -5.20 5.24 -13.77
N LYS A 71 -5.51 5.68 -14.99
CA LYS A 71 -6.62 6.63 -15.23
C LYS A 71 -7.97 6.06 -14.81
N GLU A 72 -8.24 4.79 -15.12
CA GLU A 72 -9.46 4.11 -14.66
C GLU A 72 -9.51 4.02 -13.12
N SER A 73 -8.38 3.75 -12.48
CA SER A 73 -8.26 3.72 -11.02
C SER A 73 -8.50 5.09 -10.40
N ILE A 74 -8.03 6.18 -11.05
CA ILE A 74 -8.28 7.57 -10.63
C ILE A 74 -9.78 7.91 -10.70
N GLU A 75 -10.48 7.52 -11.77
CA GLU A 75 -11.93 7.77 -11.86
C GLU A 75 -12.70 7.03 -10.74
N THR A 76 -12.30 5.80 -10.44
CA THR A 76 -12.83 5.07 -9.29
C THR A 76 -12.50 5.76 -7.96
N ALA A 77 -11.28 6.24 -7.80
CA ALA A 77 -10.84 6.95 -6.60
C ALA A 77 -11.64 8.23 -6.35
N LYS A 78 -11.90 9.01 -7.40
CA LYS A 78 -12.79 10.19 -7.33
C LYS A 78 -14.20 9.82 -6.84
N LYS A 79 -14.77 8.76 -7.39
CA LYS A 79 -16.09 8.24 -6.99
C LYS A 79 -16.13 7.81 -5.53
N LEU A 80 -15.05 7.24 -5.03
CA LEU A 80 -14.90 6.79 -3.65
C LEU A 80 -14.36 7.87 -2.70
N ASN A 81 -14.08 9.08 -3.16
CA ASN A 81 -13.40 10.15 -2.41
C ASN A 81 -12.04 9.70 -1.83
N CYS A 82 -11.35 8.82 -2.52
CA CYS A 82 -10.00 8.38 -2.19
C CYS A 82 -8.98 9.25 -2.92
N ARG A 83 -7.85 9.58 -2.27
CA ARG A 83 -6.82 10.42 -2.88
C ARG A 83 -5.48 9.72 -3.07
N THR A 84 -5.34 8.50 -2.59
CA THR A 84 -4.08 7.75 -2.65
C THR A 84 -4.30 6.41 -3.32
N LEU A 85 -3.46 6.07 -4.27
CA LEU A 85 -3.47 4.79 -4.98
C LEU A 85 -2.14 4.06 -4.75
N ILE A 86 -2.19 2.72 -4.68
CA ILE A 86 -1.00 1.87 -4.54
C ILE A 86 -0.57 1.38 -5.92
N ALA A 87 0.71 1.58 -6.25
CA ALA A 87 1.37 1.03 -7.43
C ALA A 87 2.31 -0.10 -7.07
N GLN A 88 2.39 -1.11 -7.92
CA GLN A 88 3.33 -2.21 -7.81
C GLN A 88 4.50 -2.03 -8.76
N ALA A 89 5.67 -2.61 -8.41
CA ALA A 89 6.89 -2.48 -9.21
C ALA A 89 7.09 -3.63 -10.21
N GLY A 90 6.31 -4.70 -10.13
CA GLY A 90 6.38 -5.87 -11.00
C GLY A 90 7.33 -6.97 -10.52
N TRP A 91 7.23 -8.15 -11.12
CA TRP A 91 7.98 -9.36 -10.75
C TRP A 91 8.97 -9.79 -11.84
N GLU A 92 10.11 -10.34 -11.43
CA GLU A 92 11.12 -10.91 -12.35
C GLU A 92 10.57 -12.03 -13.21
N PHE A 93 9.64 -12.84 -12.70
CA PHE A 93 9.00 -13.91 -13.45
C PHE A 93 8.34 -13.38 -14.76
N GLU A 94 7.63 -12.27 -14.68
CA GLU A 94 7.03 -11.64 -15.85
C GLU A 94 8.10 -11.09 -16.81
N SER A 95 9.18 -10.53 -16.26
CA SER A 95 10.31 -10.02 -17.04
C SER A 95 11.12 -11.14 -17.67
N PHE A 96 11.32 -12.24 -16.95
CA PHE A 96 12.07 -13.41 -17.44
C PHE A 96 11.36 -14.09 -18.63
N GLN A 97 10.03 -14.22 -18.58
CA GLN A 97 9.27 -14.77 -19.71
C GLN A 97 9.42 -13.96 -21.00
N LYS A 98 9.78 -12.67 -20.89
CA LYS A 98 9.99 -11.74 -22.00
C LYS A 98 11.45 -11.37 -22.22
N GLU A 99 12.38 -12.07 -21.56
CA GLU A 99 13.83 -11.78 -21.64
C GLU A 99 14.18 -10.33 -21.26
N ILE A 100 13.38 -9.68 -20.40
CA ILE A 100 13.63 -8.31 -19.93
C ILE A 100 14.63 -8.36 -18.78
N THR A 101 15.77 -7.71 -18.95
CA THR A 101 16.78 -7.59 -17.87
C THR A 101 16.31 -6.67 -16.73
N ARG A 102 16.84 -6.86 -15.51
CA ARG A 102 16.54 -5.96 -14.37
C ARG A 102 16.84 -4.49 -14.71
N LYS A 103 17.89 -4.23 -15.47
CA LYS A 103 18.28 -2.88 -15.89
C LYS A 103 17.25 -2.26 -16.84
N GLU A 104 16.77 -3.01 -17.80
CA GLU A 104 15.72 -2.57 -18.74
C GLU A 104 14.39 -2.36 -18.03
N HIS A 105 14.01 -3.31 -17.16
CA HIS A 105 12.84 -3.16 -16.30
C HIS A 105 12.92 -1.88 -15.49
N ARG A 106 14.02 -1.66 -14.76
CA ARG A 106 14.21 -0.46 -13.93
C ARG A 106 14.09 0.84 -14.72
N LYS A 107 14.71 0.87 -15.91
CA LYS A 107 14.61 2.03 -16.80
C LYS A 107 13.17 2.29 -17.21
N THR A 108 12.47 1.27 -17.72
CA THR A 108 11.08 1.38 -18.16
C THR A 108 10.16 1.74 -16.98
N PHE A 109 10.37 1.14 -15.81
CA PHE A 109 9.64 1.45 -14.60
C PHE A 109 9.74 2.93 -14.24
N LEU A 110 10.94 3.49 -14.19
CA LEU A 110 11.15 4.91 -13.90
C LEU A 110 10.49 5.83 -14.96
N ASP A 111 10.61 5.47 -16.23
CA ASP A 111 9.97 6.23 -17.32
C ASP A 111 8.44 6.18 -17.22
N THR A 112 7.88 5.02 -16.84
CA THR A 112 6.43 4.85 -16.62
C THR A 112 5.97 5.65 -15.40
N MET A 113 6.71 5.59 -14.29
CA MET A 113 6.35 6.31 -13.06
C MET A 113 6.42 7.83 -13.22
N ARG A 114 7.34 8.36 -14.01
CA ARG A 114 7.36 9.80 -14.34
C ARG A 114 6.10 10.23 -15.10
N LYS A 115 5.67 9.43 -16.08
CA LYS A 115 4.39 9.69 -16.78
C LYS A 115 3.18 9.54 -15.87
N ALA A 116 3.23 8.57 -14.95
CA ALA A 116 2.19 8.39 -13.94
C ALA A 116 2.14 9.60 -12.98
N ALA A 117 3.30 10.13 -12.58
CA ALA A 117 3.41 11.32 -11.76
C ALA A 117 2.70 12.53 -12.40
N GLU A 118 2.96 12.80 -13.68
CA GLU A 118 2.28 13.88 -14.42
C GLU A 118 0.73 13.71 -14.43
N ILE A 119 0.25 12.45 -14.43
CA ILE A 119 -1.19 12.17 -14.41
C ILE A 119 -1.76 12.44 -13.01
N VAL A 120 -1.14 11.89 -11.95
CA VAL A 120 -1.66 12.05 -10.59
C VAL A 120 -1.56 13.49 -10.09
N GLU A 121 -0.54 14.24 -10.49
CA GLU A 121 -0.40 15.67 -10.21
C GLU A 121 -1.56 16.49 -10.80
N LYS A 122 -1.89 16.27 -12.07
CA LYS A 122 -3.01 16.96 -12.74
C LYS A 122 -4.36 16.67 -12.08
N GLU A 123 -4.50 15.48 -11.51
CA GLU A 123 -5.73 15.01 -10.87
C GLU A 123 -5.75 15.28 -9.35
N ASN A 124 -4.70 15.92 -8.80
CA ASN A 124 -4.53 16.15 -7.37
C ASN A 124 -4.64 14.85 -6.54
N MET A 125 -4.02 13.80 -7.05
CA MET A 125 -3.97 12.46 -6.47
C MET A 125 -2.55 12.13 -6.01
N ASN A 126 -2.42 11.15 -5.12
CA ASN A 126 -1.15 10.58 -4.70
C ASN A 126 -1.01 9.15 -5.22
N LEU A 127 0.22 8.77 -5.55
CA LEU A 127 0.58 7.40 -5.90
C LEU A 127 1.66 6.92 -4.93
N VAL A 128 1.45 5.80 -4.28
CA VAL A 128 2.45 5.20 -3.40
C VAL A 128 2.94 3.88 -3.99
N ILE A 129 4.26 3.71 -4.07
CA ILE A 129 4.91 2.52 -4.61
C ILE A 129 5.30 1.63 -3.43
N GLU A 130 4.91 0.37 -3.48
CA GLU A 130 5.15 -0.58 -2.39
C GLU A 130 6.37 -1.47 -2.66
N PRO A 131 7.43 -1.40 -1.85
CA PRO A 131 8.50 -2.38 -1.80
C PRO A 131 8.06 -3.62 -0.99
N LEU A 132 8.35 -4.81 -1.54
CA LEU A 132 7.91 -6.09 -0.97
C LEU A 132 9.09 -6.99 -0.63
N ASN A 133 9.01 -7.77 0.46
CA ASN A 133 10.06 -8.71 0.83
C ASN A 133 10.18 -9.87 -0.17
N LEU A 134 11.41 -10.25 -0.49
CA LEU A 134 11.74 -11.34 -1.41
C LEU A 134 11.88 -12.69 -0.70
N LEU A 135 12.10 -12.69 0.61
CA LEU A 135 12.48 -13.89 1.36
C LEU A 135 11.30 -14.81 1.68
N VAL A 136 10.12 -14.24 1.91
CA VAL A 136 8.96 -14.99 2.38
C VAL A 136 7.79 -14.92 1.41
N ASN A 137 7.39 -13.71 1.00
CA ASN A 137 6.10 -13.52 0.32
C ASN A 137 6.20 -13.29 -1.19
N HIS A 138 7.23 -12.56 -1.65
CA HIS A 138 7.27 -12.05 -3.03
C HIS A 138 8.63 -12.30 -3.70
N PRO A 139 9.07 -13.57 -3.84
CA PRO A 139 10.33 -13.87 -4.53
C PRO A 139 10.31 -13.31 -5.95
N GLY A 140 11.40 -12.65 -6.34
CA GLY A 140 11.54 -12.05 -7.66
C GLY A 140 10.82 -10.72 -7.88
N TYR A 141 10.30 -10.06 -6.82
CA TYR A 141 9.77 -8.71 -6.96
C TYR A 141 10.89 -7.69 -7.21
N HIS A 142 10.62 -6.65 -8.01
CA HIS A 142 11.68 -5.76 -8.49
C HIS A 142 12.11 -4.67 -7.51
N LEU A 143 11.33 -4.38 -6.47
CA LEU A 143 11.62 -3.34 -5.47
C LEU A 143 11.46 -3.91 -4.06
N SER A 144 12.52 -3.87 -3.24
CA SER A 144 12.50 -4.54 -1.94
C SER A 144 13.09 -3.73 -0.79
N THR A 145 14.27 -3.13 -0.96
CA THR A 145 14.94 -2.39 0.11
C THR A 145 14.48 -0.94 0.23
N SER A 146 14.59 -0.37 1.42
CA SER A 146 14.29 1.04 1.67
C SER A 146 15.19 1.96 0.86
N GLU A 147 16.50 1.69 0.83
CA GLU A 147 17.49 2.49 0.08
C GLU A 147 17.12 2.57 -1.41
N ASP A 148 16.86 1.42 -2.05
CA ASP A 148 16.50 1.38 -3.47
C ASP A 148 15.14 2.05 -3.73
N SER A 149 14.21 1.96 -2.78
CA SER A 149 12.89 2.55 -2.87
C SER A 149 12.95 4.08 -2.78
N PHE A 150 13.74 4.62 -1.87
CA PHE A 150 13.92 6.07 -1.74
C PHE A 150 14.69 6.66 -2.92
N ASP A 151 15.66 5.93 -3.49
CA ASP A 151 16.34 6.29 -4.74
C ASP A 151 15.37 6.37 -5.93
N VAL A 152 14.37 5.45 -5.97
CA VAL A 152 13.28 5.52 -6.97
C VAL A 152 12.51 6.82 -6.85
N ILE A 153 12.10 7.22 -5.65
CA ILE A 153 11.33 8.44 -5.44
C ILE A 153 12.14 9.68 -5.86
N ASP A 154 13.41 9.74 -5.46
CA ASP A 154 14.30 10.84 -5.86
C ASP A 154 14.45 10.94 -7.39
N LYS A 155 14.54 9.80 -8.09
CA LYS A 155 14.64 9.75 -9.56
C LYS A 155 13.34 10.06 -10.29
N ILE A 156 12.19 9.80 -9.68
CA ILE A 156 10.89 10.20 -10.22
C ILE A 156 10.72 11.71 -10.08
N GLY A 157 11.05 12.28 -8.92
CA GLY A 157 11.10 13.72 -8.69
C GLY A 157 9.72 14.38 -8.58
N SER A 158 8.72 13.70 -8.00
CA SER A 158 7.37 14.22 -7.82
C SER A 158 6.93 14.11 -6.36
N ASP A 159 6.36 15.19 -5.82
CA ASP A 159 5.81 15.21 -4.46
C ASP A 159 4.54 14.34 -4.32
N ASN A 160 3.88 14.03 -5.42
CA ASN A 160 2.69 13.20 -5.46
C ASN A 160 3.00 11.70 -5.59
N VAL A 161 4.27 11.32 -5.76
CA VAL A 161 4.71 9.92 -5.80
C VAL A 161 5.62 9.65 -4.63
N LYS A 162 5.21 8.73 -3.76
CA LYS A 162 5.92 8.38 -2.52
C LYS A 162 6.00 6.87 -2.34
N ILE A 163 6.59 6.41 -1.25
CA ILE A 163 6.62 5.00 -0.86
C ILE A 163 5.45 4.68 0.04
N LEU A 164 4.85 3.52 -0.17
CA LEU A 164 4.12 2.80 0.86
C LEU A 164 5.17 1.99 1.64
N PHE A 165 5.41 2.38 2.89
CA PHE A 165 6.34 1.68 3.76
C PHE A 165 5.59 0.60 4.54
N ASP A 166 5.62 -0.65 4.05
CA ASP A 166 5.08 -1.78 4.81
C ASP A 166 6.09 -2.24 5.85
N ILE A 167 5.75 -2.01 7.11
CA ILE A 167 6.61 -2.31 8.27
C ILE A 167 6.92 -3.81 8.35
N TYR A 168 5.96 -4.68 8.02
CA TYR A 168 6.14 -6.13 7.96
C TYR A 168 7.14 -6.52 6.87
N HIS A 169 6.98 -5.99 5.65
CA HIS A 169 7.88 -6.29 4.54
C HIS A 169 9.30 -5.80 4.82
N GLN A 170 9.45 -4.59 5.36
CA GLN A 170 10.77 -4.03 5.66
C GLN A 170 11.43 -4.71 6.86
N GLN A 171 10.67 -5.21 7.85
CA GLN A 171 11.22 -6.02 8.93
C GLN A 171 11.91 -7.27 8.39
N ILE A 172 11.26 -7.99 7.47
CA ILE A 172 11.81 -9.21 6.85
C ILE A 172 13.00 -8.91 5.94
N THR A 173 12.95 -7.79 5.21
CA THR A 173 13.99 -7.44 4.24
C THR A 173 15.27 -6.97 4.91
N GLU A 174 15.20 -6.07 5.90
CA GLU A 174 16.36 -5.36 6.41
C GLU A 174 16.30 -4.94 7.88
N GLY A 175 15.11 -4.88 8.47
CA GLY A 175 14.93 -4.33 9.82
C GLY A 175 15.21 -2.83 9.87
N ASN A 176 15.82 -2.36 10.99
CA ASN A 176 16.19 -0.95 11.20
C ASN A 176 15.05 0.06 10.95
N LEU A 177 13.81 -0.38 11.23
CA LEU A 177 12.56 0.29 10.83
C LEU A 177 12.48 1.75 11.24
N ILE A 178 12.70 2.04 12.53
CA ILE A 178 12.54 3.39 13.09
C ILE A 178 13.53 4.38 12.46
N GLN A 179 14.78 3.97 12.23
CA GLN A 179 15.77 4.83 11.61
C GLN A 179 15.43 5.10 10.15
N ASN A 180 15.09 4.06 9.37
CA ASN A 180 14.70 4.20 7.96
C ASN A 180 13.50 5.13 7.80
N ILE A 181 12.49 5.01 8.67
CA ILE A 181 11.32 5.88 8.70
C ILE A 181 11.71 7.31 9.06
N THR A 182 12.49 7.50 10.13
CA THR A 182 12.85 8.83 10.65
C THR A 182 13.63 9.64 9.63
N GLU A 183 14.59 9.03 8.95
CA GLU A 183 15.43 9.69 7.97
C GLU A 183 14.70 10.02 6.66
N ASN A 184 13.59 9.31 6.36
CA ASN A 184 12.94 9.38 5.06
C ASN A 184 11.42 9.64 5.12
N ILE A 185 10.89 10.14 6.24
CA ILE A 185 9.44 10.34 6.42
C ILE A 185 8.82 11.18 5.28
N ASN A 186 9.53 12.14 4.74
CA ASN A 186 9.06 12.99 3.65
C ASN A 186 8.84 12.22 2.33
N LYS A 187 9.45 11.04 2.17
CA LYS A 187 9.31 10.15 1.01
C LYS A 187 8.24 9.06 1.24
N ILE A 188 7.67 8.98 2.43
CA ILE A 188 6.66 7.99 2.79
C ILE A 188 5.28 8.62 2.69
N GLY A 189 4.39 7.99 1.92
CA GLY A 189 3.02 8.47 1.69
C GLY A 189 1.95 7.62 2.35
N HIS A 190 2.27 6.38 2.69
CA HIS A 190 1.38 5.45 3.39
C HIS A 190 2.20 4.40 4.15
N PHE A 191 1.60 3.82 5.18
CA PHE A 191 2.18 2.72 5.93
C PHE A 191 1.26 1.51 5.92
N HIS A 192 1.84 0.30 5.87
CA HIS A 192 1.17 -0.95 6.22
C HIS A 192 1.80 -1.59 7.45
N ALA A 193 0.99 -2.37 8.17
CA ALA A 193 1.38 -3.05 9.39
C ALA A 193 0.78 -4.46 9.48
N ALA A 194 1.62 -5.44 9.82
CA ALA A 194 1.27 -6.81 10.14
C ALA A 194 2.28 -7.44 11.10
N GLY A 195 1.87 -8.42 11.88
CA GLY A 195 2.76 -9.15 12.79
C GLY A 195 3.76 -10.04 12.03
N ASN A 196 5.03 -10.01 12.42
CA ASN A 196 6.06 -10.89 11.92
C ASN A 196 6.60 -11.80 13.05
N PRO A 197 6.76 -13.10 12.83
CA PRO A 197 6.44 -13.88 11.63
C PRO A 197 4.94 -14.13 11.43
N GLY A 198 4.57 -14.56 10.22
CA GLY A 198 3.24 -15.09 9.90
C GLY A 198 2.24 -14.10 9.29
N ARG A 199 2.56 -12.79 9.26
CA ARG A 199 1.67 -11.75 8.73
C ARG A 199 0.30 -11.71 9.42
N ASN A 200 0.29 -11.93 10.75
CA ASN A 200 -0.90 -11.96 11.59
C ASN A 200 -1.13 -10.62 12.30
N GLU A 201 -1.92 -10.60 13.38
CA GLU A 201 -2.24 -9.41 14.16
C GLU A 201 -0.97 -8.71 14.67
N ILE A 202 -0.95 -7.37 14.65
CA ILE A 202 0.21 -6.55 15.03
C ILE A 202 0.61 -6.67 16.51
N THR A 203 -0.26 -7.21 17.35
CA THR A 203 -0.01 -7.48 18.77
C THR A 203 0.81 -8.75 18.98
N LYS A 204 1.05 -9.50 17.92
CA LYS A 204 1.82 -10.75 17.94
C LYS A 204 3.12 -10.60 17.17
N GLY A 205 4.13 -11.37 17.58
CA GLY A 205 5.40 -11.45 16.88
C GLY A 205 6.48 -10.52 17.44
N GLU A 206 7.50 -10.23 16.61
CA GLU A 206 8.75 -9.61 17.06
C GLU A 206 8.82 -8.09 16.86
N ILE A 207 7.85 -7.50 16.13
CA ILE A 207 7.86 -6.07 15.85
C ILE A 207 7.29 -5.29 17.03
N ALA A 208 8.09 -4.39 17.60
CA ALA A 208 7.66 -3.52 18.70
C ALA A 208 6.82 -2.34 18.18
N TYR A 209 5.60 -2.62 17.68
CA TYR A 209 4.73 -1.66 17.01
C TYR A 209 4.48 -0.38 17.81
N ARG A 210 4.35 -0.47 19.14
CA ARG A 210 4.22 0.70 20.00
C ARG A 210 5.33 1.72 19.74
N HIS A 211 6.59 1.28 19.74
CA HIS A 211 7.73 2.19 19.53
C HIS A 211 7.82 2.68 18.09
N VAL A 212 7.42 1.87 17.12
CA VAL A 212 7.37 2.28 15.71
C VAL A 212 6.32 3.38 15.52
N PHE A 213 5.12 3.20 16.07
CA PHE A 213 4.04 4.19 15.97
C PHE A 213 4.35 5.48 16.73
N GLU A 214 4.95 5.40 17.92
CA GLU A 214 5.44 6.57 18.66
C GLU A 214 6.48 7.37 17.84
N ALA A 215 7.34 6.70 17.10
CA ALA A 215 8.30 7.36 16.22
C ALA A 215 7.63 8.05 15.03
N ILE A 216 6.66 7.39 14.39
CA ILE A 216 5.88 7.95 13.28
C ILE A 216 5.10 9.18 13.73
N ASP A 217 4.43 9.11 14.89
CA ASP A 217 3.65 10.21 15.47
C ASP A 217 4.53 11.43 15.76
N LYS A 218 5.69 11.24 16.39
CA LYS A 218 6.68 12.32 16.68
C LYS A 218 7.18 13.03 15.43
N LEU A 219 7.10 12.39 14.26
CA LEU A 219 7.48 12.98 12.98
C LEU A 219 6.34 13.80 12.34
N GLY A 220 5.17 13.85 12.99
CA GLY A 220 4.01 14.59 12.50
C GLY A 220 3.31 13.95 11.31
N TYR A 221 3.40 12.62 11.15
CA TYR A 221 2.66 11.91 10.11
C TYR A 221 1.16 11.93 10.43
N ASP A 222 0.38 12.52 9.55
CA ASP A 222 -1.05 12.82 9.73
C ASP A 222 -2.00 12.00 8.83
N ARG A 223 -1.47 10.93 8.21
CA ARG A 223 -2.23 10.07 7.30
C ARG A 223 -2.55 8.72 7.95
N TYR A 224 -3.10 7.79 7.18
CA TYR A 224 -3.47 6.47 7.65
C TYR A 224 -2.29 5.50 7.70
N ILE A 225 -2.36 4.58 8.66
CA ILE A 225 -1.55 3.36 8.72
C ILE A 225 -2.52 2.19 8.51
N GLY A 226 -2.35 1.45 7.42
CA GLY A 226 -3.20 0.32 7.07
C GLY A 226 -2.83 -0.95 7.83
N LEU A 227 -3.82 -1.69 8.28
CA LEU A 227 -3.64 -3.01 8.89
C LEU A 227 -3.82 -4.08 7.81
N GLU A 228 -2.72 -4.60 7.28
CA GLU A 228 -2.72 -5.56 6.18
C GLU A 228 -2.22 -6.94 6.64
N TYR A 229 -2.98 -7.58 7.53
CA TYR A 229 -2.64 -8.88 8.08
C TYR A 229 -3.70 -9.95 7.81
N MET A 230 -3.32 -11.20 7.99
CA MET A 230 -4.19 -12.36 7.92
C MET A 230 -4.62 -12.75 9.33
N THR A 231 -5.93 -12.71 9.59
CA THR A 231 -6.46 -13.16 10.87
C THR A 231 -6.80 -14.64 10.85
N GLU A 232 -6.44 -15.35 11.90
CA GLU A 232 -6.80 -16.77 12.07
C GLU A 232 -8.26 -16.92 12.51
N ASN A 233 -8.77 -15.97 13.29
CA ASN A 233 -10.07 -16.02 13.94
C ASN A 233 -11.04 -14.94 13.41
N ASP A 234 -12.00 -14.53 14.24
CA ASP A 234 -12.84 -13.36 13.95
C ASP A 234 -11.95 -12.10 13.91
N PRO A 235 -12.04 -11.29 12.84
CA PRO A 235 -11.23 -10.08 12.72
C PRO A 235 -11.47 -9.02 13.78
N VAL A 236 -12.70 -8.90 14.30
CA VAL A 236 -13.10 -7.77 15.15
C VAL A 236 -12.31 -7.69 16.46
N PRO A 237 -12.13 -8.77 17.24
CA PRO A 237 -11.30 -8.70 18.45
C PRO A 237 -9.86 -8.27 18.18
N GLY A 238 -9.23 -8.82 17.12
CA GLY A 238 -7.86 -8.46 16.74
C GLY A 238 -7.73 -6.99 16.29
N LEU A 239 -8.75 -6.45 15.63
CA LEU A 239 -8.80 -5.03 15.27
C LEU A 239 -8.92 -4.13 16.51
N ILE A 240 -9.75 -4.51 17.50
CA ILE A 240 -9.89 -3.76 18.75
C ILE A 240 -8.56 -3.76 19.51
N GLU A 241 -7.93 -4.93 19.66
CA GLU A 241 -6.62 -5.07 20.32
C GLU A 241 -5.53 -4.26 19.61
N ALA A 242 -5.49 -4.29 18.27
CA ALA A 242 -4.56 -3.49 17.48
C ALA A 242 -4.76 -1.98 17.73
N ARG A 243 -6.02 -1.52 17.78
CA ARG A 243 -6.34 -0.12 18.07
C ARG A 243 -5.88 0.31 19.48
N GLU A 244 -6.05 -0.53 20.48
CA GLU A 244 -5.57 -0.27 21.84
C GLU A 244 -4.04 -0.15 21.90
N THR A 245 -3.32 -0.87 21.05
CA THR A 245 -1.86 -0.77 20.93
C THR A 245 -1.42 0.56 20.31
N ILE A 246 -2.23 1.18 19.48
CA ILE A 246 -1.96 2.45 18.78
C ILE A 246 -2.33 3.65 19.65
N LEU A 247 -3.43 3.56 20.40
CA LEU A 247 -3.95 4.64 21.26
C LEU A 247 -3.18 4.70 22.60
N ILE A 248 -1.99 5.21 22.57
CA ILE A 248 -1.18 5.42 23.80
C ILE A 248 -1.06 6.89 24.11
#